data_e932f445d9880aa4732f30d3f2582c38
#
_entry.id   e932f445d9880aa4732f30d3f2582c38
#
_cell.length_a   1.000
_cell.length_b   1.000
_cell.length_c   1.000
_cell.angle_alpha   90.00
_cell.angle_beta   90.00
_cell.angle_gamma   90.00
#
_symmetry.space_group_name_H-M   'P 1'
#
loop_
_entity.id
_entity.type
_entity.pdbx_description
1 polymer ?
#
loop_
_entity_poly.entity_id
_entity_poly.type
_entity_poly.pdbx_seq_one_letter_code
_entity_poly.pdbx_strand_id
1 'polypeptide(L)' 'TRRELLRLTYSHTEPVECAVIARNIDVSPATVSHHWRILREAGLTHTTVQGRARFISVRRDEMEQRFPGLLAAILQESS' A
#
# COMPACT_ATOMS: atom_id res chain seq x y z
N THR A 1 -2.85 -5.69 -9.58
CA THR A 1 -3.66 -5.31 -8.41
C THR A 1 -2.79 -4.85 -7.25
N ARG A 2 -1.74 -5.60 -6.89
CA ARG A 2 -0.83 -5.18 -5.81
C ARG A 2 -0.16 -3.85 -6.12
N ARG A 3 0.27 -3.66 -7.37
CA ARG A 3 0.91 -2.42 -7.80
C ARG A 3 -0.07 -1.25 -7.73
N GLU A 4 -1.31 -1.48 -8.09
CA GLU A 4 -2.35 -0.46 -7.99
C GLU A 4 -2.62 -0.06 -6.53
N LEU A 5 -2.70 -1.05 -5.63
CA LEU A 5 -2.87 -0.79 -4.20
C LEU A 5 -1.71 0.05 -3.66
N LEU A 6 -0.49 -0.32 -4.02
CA LEU A 6 0.69 0.40 -3.58
C LEU A 6 0.70 1.83 -4.13
N ARG A 7 0.35 2.01 -5.40
CA ARG A 7 0.31 3.33 -6.02
C ARG A 7 -0.73 4.23 -5.36
N LEU A 8 -1.93 3.70 -5.14
CA LEU A 8 -3.00 4.47 -4.51
C LEU A 8 -2.61 4.89 -3.09
N THR A 9 -1.99 3.98 -2.35
CA THR A 9 -1.53 4.29 -1.00
C THR A 9 -0.40 5.33 -1.03
N TYR A 10 0.53 5.19 -1.96
CA TYR A 10 1.66 6.11 -2.10
C TYR A 10 1.22 7.52 -2.45
N SER A 11 0.11 7.67 -3.16
CA SER A 11 -0.41 8.99 -3.50
C SER A 11 -0.87 9.79 -2.28
N HIS A 12 -1.08 9.12 -1.15
CA HIS A 12 -1.46 9.76 0.11
C HIS A 12 -0.22 9.95 0.98
N THR A 13 -0.05 11.15 1.54
CA THR A 13 1.09 11.43 2.43
C THR A 13 0.85 10.95 3.85
N GLU A 14 -0.40 10.73 4.22
CA GLU A 14 -0.80 10.25 5.54
C GLU A 14 -1.46 8.88 5.42
N PRO A 15 -1.52 8.11 6.53
CA PRO A 15 -2.22 6.83 6.50
C PRO A 15 -3.64 6.97 6.00
N VAL A 16 -4.05 6.06 5.13
CA VAL A 16 -5.39 6.08 4.53
C VAL A 16 -6.11 4.80 4.90
N GLU A 17 -7.42 4.91 5.15
CA GLU A 17 -8.23 3.76 5.51
C GLU A 17 -8.28 2.75 4.36
N CYS A 18 -8.05 1.47 4.68
CA CYS A 18 -8.02 0.41 3.68
C CYS A 18 -9.29 0.33 2.85
N ALA A 19 -10.45 0.57 3.48
CA ALA A 19 -11.73 0.53 2.79
C ALA A 19 -11.84 1.60 1.70
N VAL A 20 -11.23 2.76 1.92
CA VAL A 20 -11.24 3.85 0.94
C VAL A 20 -10.48 3.45 -0.31
N ILE A 21 -9.32 2.83 -0.14
CA ILE A 21 -8.51 2.37 -1.26
C ILE A 21 -9.20 1.21 -1.98
N ALA A 22 -9.78 0.28 -1.23
CA ALA A 22 -10.44 -0.88 -1.81
C ALA A 22 -11.61 -0.51 -2.72
N ARG A 23 -12.28 0.60 -2.46
CA ARG A 23 -13.39 1.06 -3.31
C ARG A 23 -12.96 1.42 -4.72
N ASN A 24 -11.70 1.76 -4.90
CA ASN A 24 -11.17 2.18 -6.19
C ASN A 24 -10.59 1.01 -7.00
N ILE A 25 -10.70 -0.19 -6.48
CA ILE A 25 -10.17 -1.39 -7.12
C ILE A 25 -11.27 -2.43 -7.24
N ASP A 26 -11.48 -2.92 -8.45
CA ASP A 26 -12.57 -3.84 -8.76
C ASP A 26 -12.15 -5.29 -8.51
N VAL A 27 -11.94 -5.63 -7.24
CA VAL A 27 -11.64 -7.00 -6.82
C VAL A 27 -12.35 -7.28 -5.50
N SER A 28 -12.47 -8.56 -5.16
CA SER A 28 -13.16 -8.96 -3.93
C SER A 28 -12.38 -8.50 -2.69
N PRO A 29 -13.09 -8.26 -1.56
CA PRO A 29 -12.41 -7.90 -0.30
C PRO A 29 -11.37 -8.91 0.15
N ALA A 30 -11.63 -10.21 -0.07
CA ALA A 30 -10.66 -11.25 0.28
C ALA A 30 -9.38 -11.12 -0.53
N THR A 31 -9.50 -10.81 -1.83
CA THR A 31 -8.34 -10.60 -2.70
C THR A 31 -7.55 -9.38 -2.27
N VAL A 32 -8.23 -8.29 -1.94
CA VAL A 32 -7.57 -7.07 -1.45
C VAL A 32 -6.79 -7.35 -0.16
N SER A 33 -7.42 -8.05 0.80
CA SER A 33 -6.76 -8.40 2.05
C SER A 33 -5.53 -9.26 1.83
N HIS A 34 -5.59 -10.19 0.88
CA HIS A 34 -4.46 -11.04 0.52
C HIS A 34 -3.28 -10.20 0.01
N HIS A 35 -3.56 -9.25 -0.87
CA HIS A 35 -2.50 -8.38 -1.42
C HIS A 35 -1.91 -7.46 -0.35
N TRP A 36 -2.73 -6.92 0.56
CA TRP A 36 -2.23 -6.12 1.66
C TRP A 36 -1.27 -6.90 2.54
N ARG A 37 -1.60 -8.16 2.82
CA ARG A 37 -0.73 -9.02 3.62
C ARG A 37 0.63 -9.20 2.95
N ILE A 38 0.64 -9.46 1.64
CA ILE A 38 1.88 -9.63 0.89
C ILE A 38 2.73 -8.36 0.93
N LEU A 39 2.11 -7.20 0.72
CA LEU A 39 2.82 -5.92 0.76
C LEU A 39 3.41 -5.64 2.14
N ARG A 40 2.66 -5.95 3.19
CA ARG A 40 3.12 -5.77 4.56
C ARG A 40 4.27 -6.71 4.89
N GLU A 41 4.17 -7.96 4.50
CA GLU A 41 5.23 -8.94 4.75
C GLU A 41 6.51 -8.60 3.99
N ALA A 42 6.37 -7.98 2.83
CA ALA A 42 7.53 -7.51 2.06
C ALA A 42 8.14 -6.24 2.64
N GLY A 43 7.52 -5.63 3.65
CA GLY A 43 8.02 -4.41 4.27
C GLY A 43 7.73 -3.13 3.52
N LEU A 44 6.85 -3.18 2.52
CA LEU A 44 6.52 -2.02 1.70
C LEU A 44 5.47 -1.11 2.36
N THR A 45 4.59 -1.69 3.18
CA THR A 45 3.52 -0.95 3.82
C THR A 45 3.48 -1.22 5.32
N HIS A 46 2.84 -0.31 6.04
CA HIS A 46 2.60 -0.43 7.47
C HIS A 46 1.10 -0.25 7.73
N THR A 47 0.54 -1.11 8.56
CA THR A 47 -0.88 -1.09 8.89
C THR A 47 -1.07 -0.70 10.35
N THR A 48 -1.96 0.25 10.61
CA THR A 48 -2.34 0.67 11.95
C THR A 48 -3.82 0.39 12.16
N VAL A 49 -4.18 -0.18 13.29
CA VAL A 49 -5.58 -0.45 13.65
C VAL A 49 -6.04 0.60 14.64
N GLN A 50 -7.14 1.28 14.32
CA GLN A 50 -7.76 2.26 15.22
C GLN A 50 -9.25 1.90 15.34
N GLY A 51 -9.62 1.31 16.47
CA GLY A 51 -10.97 0.81 16.64
C GLY A 51 -11.28 -0.30 15.65
N ARG A 52 -12.29 -0.09 14.80
CA ARG A 52 -12.68 -1.06 13.78
C ARG A 52 -12.06 -0.76 12.42
N ALA A 53 -11.36 0.36 12.30
CA ALA A 53 -10.77 0.77 11.03
C ALA A 53 -9.30 0.38 10.95
N ARG A 54 -8.86 0.07 9.75
CA ARG A 54 -7.46 -0.21 9.46
C ARG A 54 -6.94 0.86 8.51
N PHE A 55 -5.81 1.46 8.89
CA PHE A 55 -5.14 2.49 8.11
C PHE A 55 -3.84 1.95 7.58
N ILE A 56 -3.52 2.29 6.35
CA ILE A 56 -2.33 1.78 5.69
C ILE A 56 -1.50 2.94 5.15
N SER A 57 -0.19 2.80 5.22
CA SER A 57 0.73 3.79 4.67
C SER A 57 1.92 3.09 4.05
N VAL A 58 2.54 3.72 3.05
CA VAL A 58 3.76 3.22 2.43
C VAL A 58 4.94 3.63 3.30
N ARG A 59 5.85 2.69 3.55
CA ARG A 59 7.04 2.92 4.37
C ARG A 59 8.13 3.60 3.53
N ARG A 60 7.86 4.84 3.14
CA ARG A 60 8.70 5.59 2.20
C ARG A 60 10.13 5.75 2.66
N ASP A 61 10.31 6.22 3.89
CA ASP A 61 11.65 6.54 4.41
C ASP A 61 12.50 5.29 4.54
N GLU A 62 11.94 4.22 5.07
CA GLU A 62 12.65 2.95 5.20
C GLU A 62 13.03 2.38 3.85
N MET A 63 12.11 2.42 2.90
CA MET A 63 12.36 1.89 1.57
C MET A 63 13.43 2.70 0.86
N GLU A 64 13.42 4.01 1.02
CA GLU A 64 14.42 4.87 0.40
C GLU A 64 15.81 4.65 1.02
N GLN A 65 15.86 4.39 2.32
CA GLN A 65 17.12 4.10 3.01
C GLN A 65 17.71 2.76 2.63
N ARG A 66 16.86 1.73 2.52
CA ARG A 66 17.32 0.38 2.21
C ARG A 66 17.51 0.11 0.73
N PHE A 67 16.61 0.66 -0.07
CA PHE A 67 16.57 0.41 -1.52
C PHE A 67 16.31 1.71 -2.26
N PRO A 68 17.31 2.61 -2.32
CA PRO A 68 17.13 3.90 -3.00
C PRO A 68 16.62 3.72 -4.43
N GLY A 69 15.54 4.40 -4.76
CA GLY A 69 14.96 4.36 -6.09
C GLY A 69 14.05 3.18 -6.39
N LEU A 70 13.93 2.21 -5.47
CA LEU A 70 13.10 1.03 -5.72
C LEU A 70 11.62 1.38 -5.86
N LEU A 71 11.09 2.19 -4.95
CA LEU A 71 9.69 2.61 -5.02
C LEU A 71 9.40 3.37 -6.30
N ALA A 72 10.28 4.29 -6.67
CA ALA A 72 10.13 5.05 -7.91
C ALA A 72 10.10 4.12 -9.12
N ALA A 73 10.98 3.13 -9.16
CA ALA A 73 11.04 2.17 -10.26
C ALA A 73 9.76 1.34 -10.35
N ILE A 74 9.27 0.85 -9.21
CA ILE A 74 8.04 0.06 -9.17
C ILE A 74 6.84 0.88 -9.65
N LEU A 75 6.74 2.12 -9.17
CA LEU A 75 5.59 2.98 -9.48
C LEU A 75 5.62 3.52 -10.89
N GLN A 76 6.80 3.77 -11.44
CA GLN A 76 6.93 4.24 -12.81
C GLN A 76 6.53 3.20 -13.85
N GLU A 77 6.82 1.94 -13.59
CA GLU A 77 6.47 0.86 -14.52
C GLU A 77 4.98 0.74 -14.75
N SER A 78 4.18 1.29 -13.88
CA SER A 78 2.73 1.17 -13.96
C SER A 78 2.08 2.32 -14.71
N SER A 79 2.85 3.28 -15.16
CA SER A 79 2.33 4.42 -15.91
C SER A 79 2.22 4.15 -17.39
#